data_7b25f3fc3c8cc3880285f297b22e5d00
#
_entry.id   7b25f3fc3c8cc3880285f297b22e5d00
#
_cell.length_a   1.000
_cell.length_b   1.000
_cell.length_c   1.000
_cell.angle_alpha   90.00
_cell.angle_beta   90.00
_cell.angle_gamma   90.00
#
_symmetry.space_group_name_H-M   'P 1'
#
loop_
_entity.id
_entity.type
_entity.pdbx_description
1 polymer ?
#
loop_
_entity_poly.entity_id
_entity_poly.type
_entity_poly.pdbx_seq_one_letter_code
_entity_poly.pdbx_strand_id
1 'polypeptide(L)'
;RLEGQLTATVHATGADRTQAAALLPVLERKAGRILFNGFPTGVEVSHAMVHGGPFPSTSDSRTTSVGAAAIERFLRPVCYQNVPEGLLPEALRDDNPLRLARVVDGDLNISG
;
A
#
# COMPACT_ATOMS: atom_id res chain seq x y z
N ARG A 1 -14.23 19.63 -12.91
CA ARG A 1 -13.95 19.21 -11.54
C ARG A 1 -13.13 17.92 -11.59
N LEU A 2 -11.95 17.90 -10.94
CA LEU A 2 -11.13 16.68 -10.87
C LEU A 2 -11.75 15.71 -9.89
N GLU A 3 -12.08 14.51 -10.37
CA GLU A 3 -12.51 13.38 -9.55
C GLU A 3 -11.32 12.45 -9.25
N GLY A 4 -11.54 11.25 -8.72
CA GLY A 4 -10.47 10.28 -8.46
C GLY A 4 -9.71 9.88 -9.73
N GLN A 5 -8.39 9.93 -9.66
CA GLN A 5 -7.47 9.61 -10.75
C GLN A 5 -6.43 8.58 -10.31
N LEU A 6 -5.93 7.78 -11.23
CA LEU A 6 -4.81 6.86 -10.96
C LEU A 6 -3.51 7.65 -10.75
N THR A 7 -3.28 8.67 -11.58
CA THR A 7 -2.07 9.48 -11.54
C THR A 7 -2.36 10.96 -11.75
N ALA A 8 -1.52 11.79 -11.19
CA ALA A 8 -1.45 13.21 -11.49
C ALA A 8 0.00 13.60 -11.73
N THR A 9 0.27 14.40 -12.73
CA THR A 9 1.60 14.98 -12.98
C THR A 9 1.57 16.47 -12.83
N VAL A 10 2.50 17.02 -12.07
CA VAL A 10 2.76 18.45 -11.95
C VAL A 10 3.99 18.79 -12.77
N HIS A 11 3.84 19.65 -13.76
CA HIS A 11 4.97 20.25 -14.47
C HIS A 11 5.25 21.61 -13.87
N ALA A 12 6.43 21.76 -13.27
CA ALA A 12 6.82 22.96 -12.54
C ALA A 12 8.33 23.21 -12.63
N THR A 13 8.71 24.47 -12.65
CA THR A 13 10.09 24.91 -12.53
C THR A 13 10.47 25.19 -11.08
N GLY A 14 11.73 25.53 -10.83
CA GLY A 14 12.17 25.91 -9.48
C GLY A 14 11.43 27.14 -8.93
N ALA A 15 10.97 28.05 -9.81
CA ALA A 15 10.21 29.25 -9.44
C ALA A 15 8.78 28.92 -8.95
N ASP A 16 8.23 27.79 -9.38
CA ASP A 16 6.84 27.40 -9.09
C ASP A 16 6.71 26.54 -7.82
N ARG A 17 7.80 26.30 -7.08
CA ARG A 17 7.83 25.37 -5.95
C ARG A 17 6.77 25.67 -4.89
N THR A 18 6.57 26.92 -4.55
CA THR A 18 5.58 27.30 -3.53
C THR A 18 4.15 26.98 -3.98
N GLN A 19 3.84 27.26 -5.24
CA GLN A 19 2.53 26.96 -5.81
C GLN A 19 2.31 25.45 -5.95
N ALA A 20 3.34 24.74 -6.41
CA ALA A 20 3.31 23.29 -6.51
C ALA A 20 3.11 22.61 -5.13
N ALA A 21 3.80 23.10 -4.09
CA ALA A 21 3.63 22.61 -2.73
C ALA A 21 2.21 22.81 -2.20
N ALA A 22 1.59 23.97 -2.49
CA ALA A 22 0.21 24.24 -2.10
C ALA A 22 -0.81 23.31 -2.81
N LEU A 23 -0.45 22.80 -3.99
CA LEU A 23 -1.30 21.88 -4.75
C LEU A 23 -1.24 20.44 -4.25
N LEU A 24 -0.13 20.00 -3.64
CA LEU A 24 0.07 18.61 -3.20
C LEU A 24 -1.07 18.08 -2.33
N PRO A 25 -1.53 18.75 -1.27
CA PRO A 25 -2.61 18.23 -0.43
C PRO A 25 -3.94 18.05 -1.18
N VAL A 26 -4.13 18.78 -2.27
CA VAL A 26 -5.31 18.60 -3.13
C VAL A 26 -5.14 17.37 -4.00
N LEU A 27 -3.97 17.16 -4.58
CA LEU A 27 -3.66 16.02 -5.44
C LEU A 27 -3.66 14.71 -4.67
N GLU A 28 -3.14 14.68 -3.44
CA GLU A 28 -3.16 13.52 -2.55
C GLU A 28 -4.57 12.97 -2.31
N ARG A 29 -5.56 13.86 -2.26
CA ARG A 29 -6.97 13.46 -2.14
C ARG A 29 -7.61 13.03 -3.46
N LYS A 30 -6.92 13.22 -4.59
CA LYS A 30 -7.50 13.04 -5.92
C LYS A 30 -6.77 12.01 -6.77
N ALA A 31 -5.53 11.69 -6.46
CA ALA A 31 -4.72 10.78 -7.25
C ALA A 31 -3.98 9.77 -6.37
N GLY A 32 -3.84 8.55 -6.86
CA GLY A 32 -3.09 7.50 -6.17
C GLY A 32 -1.57 7.62 -6.34
N ARG A 33 -1.10 8.29 -7.40
CA ARG A 33 0.31 8.50 -7.67
C ARG A 33 0.54 9.92 -8.20
N ILE A 34 1.48 10.63 -7.60
CA ILE A 34 1.81 12.00 -7.97
C ILE A 34 3.23 12.02 -8.53
N LEU A 35 3.40 12.61 -9.70
CA LEU A 35 4.67 12.77 -10.39
C LEU A 35 5.02 14.24 -10.58
N PHE A 36 6.31 14.52 -10.63
CA PHE A 36 6.84 15.83 -10.99
C PHE A 36 7.69 15.74 -12.25
N ASN A 37 7.39 16.60 -13.23
CA ASN A 37 8.13 16.74 -14.47
C ASN A 37 8.39 15.41 -15.21
N GLY A 38 7.50 14.44 -15.05
CA GLY A 38 7.61 13.13 -15.67
C GLY A 38 6.28 12.66 -16.25
N PHE A 39 6.34 11.58 -17.02
CA PHE A 39 5.16 10.93 -17.57
C PHE A 39 4.90 9.64 -16.80
N PRO A 40 3.62 9.27 -16.56
CA PRO A 40 3.27 8.08 -15.77
C PRO A 40 3.38 6.78 -16.57
N THR A 41 4.40 6.65 -17.41
CA THR A 41 4.57 5.54 -18.36
C THR A 41 5.23 4.30 -17.75
N GLY A 42 5.92 4.43 -16.63
CA GLY A 42 6.63 3.35 -15.97
C GLY A 42 6.07 3.03 -14.59
N VAL A 43 6.07 1.75 -14.24
CA VAL A 43 5.82 1.24 -12.90
C VAL A 43 6.91 0.21 -12.56
N GLU A 44 7.26 0.14 -11.29
CA GLU A 44 8.30 -0.76 -10.79
C GLU A 44 7.72 -1.72 -9.75
N VAL A 45 8.38 -2.86 -9.56
CA VAL A 45 8.07 -3.77 -8.46
C VAL A 45 8.86 -3.31 -7.25
N SER A 46 8.28 -2.42 -6.47
CA SER A 46 8.83 -1.92 -5.21
C SER A 46 7.74 -1.79 -4.16
N HIS A 47 8.13 -1.71 -2.88
CA HIS A 47 7.17 -1.52 -1.79
C HIS A 47 6.50 -0.15 -1.81
N ALA A 48 7.15 0.86 -2.34
CA ALA A 48 6.62 2.23 -2.43
C ALA A 48 5.75 2.47 -3.67
N MET A 49 5.77 1.55 -4.64
CA MET A 49 5.00 1.72 -5.87
C MET A 49 3.52 1.46 -5.65
N VAL A 50 2.71 2.46 -5.97
CA VAL A 50 1.25 2.39 -5.95
C VAL A 50 0.69 2.79 -7.30
N HIS A 51 -0.19 1.95 -7.85
CA HIS A 51 -1.05 2.27 -8.98
C HIS A 51 -2.48 1.95 -8.58
N GLY A 52 -3.09 2.88 -7.92
CA GLY A 52 -4.42 2.84 -7.33
C GLY A 52 -4.99 4.25 -7.29
N GLY A 53 -5.85 4.54 -6.34
CA GLY A 53 -6.37 5.88 -6.15
C GLY A 53 -7.80 5.87 -5.62
N PRO A 54 -8.37 7.05 -5.35
CA PRO A 54 -9.72 7.17 -4.86
C PRO A 54 -10.74 6.87 -5.97
N PHE A 55 -11.94 6.46 -5.57
CA PHE A 55 -13.05 6.31 -6.52
C PHE A 55 -13.27 7.60 -7.34
N PRO A 56 -13.52 7.53 -8.65
CA PRO A 56 -13.83 6.34 -9.45
C PRO A 56 -12.60 5.70 -10.15
N SER A 57 -11.37 6.07 -9.80
CA SER A 57 -10.19 5.49 -10.45
C SER A 57 -10.00 4.01 -10.10
N THR A 58 -10.43 3.59 -8.91
CA THR A 58 -10.48 2.18 -8.50
C THR A 58 -11.76 1.91 -7.71
N SER A 59 -12.15 0.63 -7.64
CA SER A 59 -13.26 0.16 -6.82
C SER A 59 -12.85 -0.07 -5.35
N ASP A 60 -11.57 -0.26 -5.07
CA ASP A 60 -11.01 -0.36 -3.73
C ASP A 60 -9.75 0.50 -3.61
N SER A 61 -9.88 1.62 -2.92
CA SER A 61 -8.80 2.60 -2.73
C SER A 61 -7.68 2.14 -1.78
N ARG A 62 -7.87 1.00 -1.10
CA ARG A 62 -6.89 0.43 -0.16
C ARG A 62 -5.88 -0.49 -0.83
N THR A 63 -6.09 -0.79 -2.11
CA THR A 63 -5.24 -1.73 -2.85
C THR A 63 -4.48 -1.02 -3.97
N THR A 64 -3.45 -1.69 -4.46
CA THR A 64 -2.70 -1.28 -5.65
C THR A 64 -2.73 -2.38 -6.70
N SER A 65 -2.69 -2.01 -7.97
CA SER A 65 -2.64 -2.98 -9.07
C SER A 65 -1.22 -3.43 -9.44
N VAL A 66 -0.20 -2.69 -8.97
CA VAL A 66 1.23 -2.97 -9.24
C VAL A 66 2.06 -2.67 -8.00
N GLY A 67 3.33 -3.06 -8.03
CA GLY A 67 4.24 -2.96 -6.91
C GLY A 67 4.21 -4.21 -6.02
N ALA A 68 5.07 -4.26 -5.01
CA ALA A 68 5.17 -5.42 -4.12
C ALA A 68 3.87 -5.68 -3.34
N ALA A 69 3.16 -4.63 -2.95
CA ALA A 69 1.89 -4.73 -2.22
C ALA A 69 0.69 -5.16 -3.09
N ALA A 70 0.87 -5.33 -4.40
CA ALA A 70 -0.23 -5.76 -5.29
C ALA A 70 -0.81 -7.14 -4.92
N ILE A 71 -0.03 -7.99 -4.26
CA ILE A 71 -0.49 -9.30 -3.80
C ILE A 71 -1.58 -9.20 -2.73
N GLU A 72 -1.60 -8.14 -1.94
CA GLU A 72 -2.55 -7.97 -0.83
C GLU A 72 -4.01 -8.00 -1.28
N ARG A 73 -4.29 -7.58 -2.51
CA ARG A 73 -5.64 -7.63 -3.11
C ARG A 73 -6.19 -9.05 -3.27
N PHE A 74 -5.33 -10.05 -3.24
CA PHE A 74 -5.69 -11.47 -3.35
C PHE A 74 -5.70 -12.18 -2.00
N LEU A 75 -5.32 -11.49 -0.93
CA LEU A 75 -5.25 -12.03 0.41
C LEU A 75 -6.51 -11.65 1.20
N ARG A 76 -6.86 -12.49 2.16
CA ARG A 76 -7.86 -12.19 3.17
C ARG A 76 -7.41 -12.73 4.53
N PRO A 77 -7.77 -12.05 5.62
CA PRO A 77 -7.48 -12.57 6.94
C PRO A 77 -8.31 -13.83 7.23
N VAL A 78 -7.73 -14.73 8.01
CA VAL A 78 -8.40 -15.89 8.57
C VAL A 78 -8.13 -15.91 10.08
N CYS A 79 -9.17 -16.04 10.87
CA CYS A 79 -9.05 -16.18 12.32
C CYS A 79 -9.16 -17.66 12.71
N TYR A 80 -8.25 -18.12 13.58
CA TYR A 80 -8.33 -19.41 14.25
C TYR A 80 -8.69 -19.18 15.72
N GLN A 81 -9.80 -19.76 16.17
CA GLN A 81 -10.28 -19.62 17.53
C GLN A 81 -10.47 -21.01 18.17
N ASN A 82 -9.85 -21.24 19.33
CA ASN A 82 -9.92 -22.51 20.08
C ASN A 82 -9.49 -23.73 19.26
N VAL A 83 -8.59 -23.54 18.30
CA VAL A 83 -8.04 -24.62 17.49
C VAL A 83 -6.90 -25.29 18.25
N PRO A 84 -6.91 -26.63 18.40
CA PRO A 84 -5.78 -27.33 19.01
C PRO A 84 -4.47 -27.05 18.31
N GLU A 85 -3.38 -26.87 19.08
CA GLU A 85 -2.05 -26.52 18.59
C GLU A 85 -1.59 -27.38 17.40
N GLY A 86 -1.78 -28.71 17.49
CA GLY A 86 -1.39 -29.67 16.47
C GLY A 86 -2.14 -29.53 15.12
N LEU A 87 -3.23 -28.76 15.10
CA LEU A 87 -4.01 -28.47 13.88
C LEU A 87 -3.72 -27.09 13.30
N LEU A 88 -2.96 -26.25 14.00
CA LEU A 88 -2.56 -24.95 13.51
C LEU A 88 -1.51 -25.07 12.39
N PRO A 89 -1.57 -24.20 11.39
CA PRO A 89 -0.45 -23.99 10.47
C PRO A 89 0.84 -23.68 11.23
N GLU A 90 1.99 -24.14 10.75
CA GLU A 90 3.30 -23.91 11.40
C GLU A 90 3.56 -22.44 11.71
N ALA A 91 3.13 -21.53 10.83
CA ALA A 91 3.27 -20.09 11.00
C ALA A 91 2.51 -19.52 12.23
N LEU A 92 1.55 -20.27 12.79
CA LEU A 92 0.69 -19.84 13.89
C LEU A 92 0.92 -20.62 15.18
N ARG A 93 1.80 -21.64 15.18
CA ARG A 93 2.14 -22.40 16.37
C ARG A 93 2.92 -21.57 17.38
N ASP A 94 2.73 -21.83 18.66
CA ASP A 94 3.36 -21.05 19.73
C ASP A 94 4.89 -21.19 19.72
N ASP A 95 5.41 -22.37 19.37
CA ASP A 95 6.85 -22.65 19.26
C ASP A 95 7.56 -21.92 18.10
N ASN A 96 6.79 -21.29 17.20
CA ASN A 96 7.30 -20.51 16.05
C ASN A 96 8.41 -21.23 15.24
N PRO A 97 8.15 -22.42 14.71
CA PRO A 97 9.18 -23.23 14.05
C PRO A 97 9.77 -22.54 12.81
N LEU A 98 9.03 -21.62 12.19
CA LEU A 98 9.47 -20.85 11.03
C LEU A 98 10.21 -19.56 11.41
N ARG A 99 10.35 -19.23 12.69
CA ARG A 99 11.01 -18.01 13.21
C ARG A 99 10.49 -16.73 12.55
N LEU A 100 9.19 -16.62 12.41
CA LEU A 100 8.55 -15.44 11.81
C LEU A 100 8.44 -14.32 12.83
N ALA A 101 8.61 -13.08 12.34
CA ALA A 101 8.18 -11.92 13.10
C ALA A 101 6.66 -11.96 13.27
N ARG A 102 6.17 -11.84 14.51
CA ARG A 102 4.75 -11.93 14.85
C ARG A 102 4.34 -10.82 15.81
N VAL A 103 3.09 -10.44 15.73
CA VAL A 103 2.47 -9.61 16.77
C VAL A 103 1.78 -10.56 17.75
N VAL A 104 2.17 -10.52 19.02
CA VAL A 104 1.59 -11.32 20.11
C VAL A 104 1.11 -10.34 21.17
N ASP A 105 -0.17 -10.39 21.51
CA ASP A 105 -0.82 -9.48 22.47
C ASP A 105 -0.62 -7.99 22.19
N GLY A 106 -0.42 -7.64 20.91
CA GLY A 106 -0.18 -6.28 20.47
C GLY A 106 1.29 -5.90 20.34
N ASP A 107 2.22 -6.70 20.83
CA ASP A 107 3.66 -6.46 20.77
C ASP A 107 4.31 -7.20 19.59
N LEU A 108 5.17 -6.48 18.86
CA LEU A 108 5.95 -7.05 17.76
C LEU A 108 7.11 -7.89 18.32
N ASN A 109 7.05 -9.19 18.12
CA ASN A 109 8.11 -10.12 18.45
C ASN A 109 8.88 -10.50 17.19
N ILE A 110 10.16 -10.09 17.14
CA ILE A 110 11.11 -10.37 16.04
C ILE A 110 12.16 -11.40 16.41
N SER A 111 12.13 -11.93 17.61
CA SER A 111 13.04 -13.00 18.04
C SER A 111 12.50 -14.34 17.57
N GLY A 112 13.13 -14.90 16.57
CA GLY A 112 13.07 -16.29 16.22
C GLY A 112 14.22 -17.06 16.81
#